data_e97ecec3eaf6ed3f94f05042cafa8e8e
#
_entry.id   e97ecec3eaf6ed3f94f05042cafa8e8e
#
_cell.length_a   1.000
_cell.length_b   1.000
_cell.length_c   1.000
_cell.angle_alpha   90.00
_cell.angle_beta   90.00
_cell.angle_gamma   90.00
#
_symmetry.space_group_name_H-M   'P 1'
#
loop_
_entity.id
_entity.type
_entity.pdbx_description
1 polymer ?
#
loop_
_entity_poly.entity_id
_entity_poly.type
_entity_poly.pdbx_seq_one_letter_code
_entity_poly.pdbx_strand_id
1 'polypeptide(L)'
;MLNLSQMAGSIGQQAVRGERISRGYEKRTLSHFNKGDLGADAKGFVRSSYKSGLSPTEYFFHSMGGREGLVDTAVRTSRSGYMQRRLVNALEDLRVKYDYTVRNTANTVVQFQYGEDSVDPTKSKFGRAIDVDSLIEDVTGGK
;
A
#
# COMPACT_ATOMS: atom_id res chain seq x y z
N MET A 1 -7.17 -6.38 -17.48
CA MET A 1 -6.45 -7.34 -18.34
C MET A 1 -5.81 -8.50 -17.57
N LEU A 2 -5.12 -8.26 -16.44
CA LEU A 2 -4.45 -9.32 -15.67
C LEU A 2 -5.37 -10.48 -15.26
N ASN A 3 -6.55 -10.18 -14.72
CA ASN A 3 -7.51 -11.21 -14.29
C ASN A 3 -7.99 -12.09 -15.45
N LEU A 4 -8.21 -11.51 -16.62
CA LEU A 4 -8.61 -12.26 -17.81
C LEU A 4 -7.49 -13.19 -18.29
N SER A 5 -6.24 -12.73 -18.23
CA SER A 5 -5.06 -13.52 -18.54
C SER A 5 -4.91 -14.71 -17.60
N GLN A 6 -5.16 -14.55 -16.31
CA GLN A 6 -5.14 -15.63 -15.33
C GLN A 6 -6.30 -16.61 -15.48
N MET A 7 -7.46 -16.15 -15.93
CA MET A 7 -8.61 -17.04 -16.19
C MET A 7 -8.43 -17.90 -17.44
N ALA A 8 -7.92 -17.32 -18.52
CA ALA A 8 -7.87 -17.97 -19.82
C ALA A 8 -6.48 -18.50 -20.22
N GLY A 9 -5.42 -17.91 -19.72
CA GLY A 9 -4.06 -18.24 -20.06
C GLY A 9 -3.33 -19.04 -18.97
N SER A 10 -2.63 -18.36 -18.09
CA SER A 10 -1.85 -18.95 -17.00
C SER A 10 -1.89 -18.08 -15.77
N ILE A 11 -1.92 -18.68 -14.59
CA ILE A 11 -1.85 -17.95 -13.32
C ILE A 11 -0.45 -17.35 -13.13
N GLY A 12 0.58 -18.06 -13.53
CA GLY A 12 1.95 -17.58 -13.54
C GLY A 12 2.74 -17.88 -12.26
N GLN A 13 3.84 -17.16 -12.07
CA GLN A 13 4.76 -17.37 -10.95
C GLN A 13 4.14 -16.98 -9.62
N GLN A 14 4.15 -17.91 -8.68
CA GLN A 14 3.80 -17.64 -7.30
C GLN A 14 5.04 -17.14 -6.54
N ALA A 15 4.85 -16.09 -5.76
CA ALA A 15 5.91 -15.47 -4.97
C ALA A 15 5.54 -15.43 -3.49
N VAL A 16 6.55 -15.57 -2.64
CA VAL A 16 6.45 -15.41 -1.19
C VAL A 16 7.54 -14.44 -0.76
N ARG A 17 7.16 -13.33 -0.14
CA ARG A 17 8.03 -12.22 0.23
C ARG A 17 8.80 -11.60 -0.95
N GLY A 18 8.16 -11.54 -2.12
CA GLY A 18 8.77 -10.99 -3.32
C GLY A 18 9.76 -11.92 -4.05
N GLU A 19 9.99 -13.11 -3.53
CA GLU A 19 10.90 -14.10 -4.11
C GLU A 19 10.14 -15.33 -4.60
N ARG A 20 10.74 -16.07 -5.54
CA ARG A 20 10.23 -17.38 -5.96
C ARG A 20 10.21 -18.33 -4.77
N ILE A 21 9.26 -19.25 -4.75
CA ILE A 21 9.12 -20.20 -3.63
C ILE A 21 10.38 -21.04 -3.49
N SER A 22 11.02 -20.96 -2.34
CA SER A 22 12.26 -21.67 -2.05
C SER A 22 12.22 -22.50 -0.77
N ARG A 23 11.24 -22.25 0.09
CA ARG A 23 11.11 -22.87 1.40
C ARG A 23 10.14 -24.04 1.38
N GLY A 24 10.45 -25.06 2.16
CA GLY A 24 9.68 -26.27 2.36
C GLY A 24 10.55 -27.31 3.00
N TYR A 25 11.35 -27.97 2.22
CA TYR A 25 12.36 -28.94 2.65
C TYR A 25 13.77 -28.42 2.43
N GLU A 26 14.77 -29.19 2.83
CA GLU A 26 16.17 -28.84 2.59
C GLU A 26 16.45 -28.75 1.09
N LYS A 27 16.73 -27.53 0.60
CA LYS A 27 17.06 -27.21 -0.81
C LYS A 27 15.99 -27.59 -1.85
N ARG A 28 14.75 -27.84 -1.44
CA ARG A 28 13.63 -28.13 -2.33
C ARG A 28 12.30 -27.68 -1.72
N THR A 29 11.30 -27.43 -2.55
CA THR A 29 9.98 -26.96 -2.11
C THR A 29 9.06 -28.09 -1.66
N LEU A 30 9.09 -29.21 -2.37
CA LEU A 30 8.30 -30.40 -2.07
C LEU A 30 9.17 -31.66 -2.18
N SER A 31 8.74 -32.75 -1.57
CA SER A 31 9.51 -34.00 -1.44
C SER A 31 9.77 -34.71 -2.77
N HIS A 32 8.91 -34.50 -3.77
CA HIS A 32 9.05 -35.17 -5.09
C HIS A 32 9.98 -34.43 -6.06
N PHE A 33 10.37 -33.20 -5.75
CA PHE A 33 11.38 -32.48 -6.55
C PHE A 33 12.80 -32.84 -6.12
N ASN A 34 13.75 -32.77 -7.05
CA ASN A 34 15.14 -32.96 -6.74
C ASN A 34 15.71 -31.81 -5.87
N LYS A 35 16.71 -32.13 -5.05
CA LYS A 35 17.41 -31.12 -4.25
C LYS A 35 18.14 -30.14 -5.17
N GLY A 36 17.90 -28.83 -4.96
CA GLY A 36 18.51 -27.77 -5.75
C GLY A 36 17.87 -27.55 -7.13
N ASP A 37 16.73 -28.16 -7.43
CA ASP A 37 16.00 -27.93 -8.67
C ASP A 37 15.59 -26.46 -8.82
N LEU A 38 15.98 -25.86 -9.94
CA LEU A 38 15.66 -24.47 -10.32
C LEU A 38 14.54 -24.39 -11.37
N GLY A 39 13.98 -25.53 -11.75
CA GLY A 39 12.89 -25.62 -12.70
C GLY A 39 11.69 -24.75 -12.35
N ALA A 40 10.92 -24.37 -13.34
CA ALA A 40 9.76 -23.51 -13.15
C ALA A 40 8.74 -24.13 -12.17
N ASP A 41 8.41 -25.40 -12.39
CA ASP A 41 7.44 -26.13 -11.59
C ASP A 41 7.92 -26.34 -10.14
N ALA A 42 9.22 -26.61 -9.97
CA ALA A 42 9.84 -26.78 -8.65
C ALA A 42 9.89 -25.48 -7.83
N LYS A 43 9.83 -24.32 -8.49
CA LYS A 43 9.91 -23.00 -7.88
C LYS A 43 8.56 -22.24 -7.85
N GLY A 44 7.47 -22.95 -8.09
CA GLY A 44 6.13 -22.42 -7.90
C GLY A 44 5.55 -21.68 -9.10
N PHE A 45 5.95 -22.03 -10.32
CA PHE A 45 5.29 -21.52 -11.50
C PHE A 45 4.01 -22.32 -11.79
N VAL A 46 2.87 -21.65 -11.89
CA VAL A 46 1.58 -22.25 -12.21
C VAL A 46 1.29 -22.04 -13.68
N ARG A 47 1.34 -23.12 -14.46
CA ARG A 47 1.09 -23.11 -15.92
C ARG A 47 -0.40 -23.08 -16.22
N SER A 48 -1.19 -23.71 -15.38
CA SER A 48 -2.63 -23.83 -15.55
C SER A 48 -3.35 -22.48 -15.33
N SER A 49 -4.52 -22.38 -15.94
CA SER A 49 -5.45 -21.26 -15.73
C SER A 49 -6.55 -21.65 -14.75
N TYR A 50 -7.29 -20.68 -14.27
CA TYR A 50 -8.48 -20.98 -13.45
C TYR A 50 -9.55 -21.76 -14.23
N LYS A 51 -9.64 -21.55 -15.53
CA LYS A 51 -10.60 -22.28 -16.40
C LYS A 51 -10.21 -23.74 -16.57
N SER A 52 -8.93 -24.05 -16.71
CA SER A 52 -8.42 -25.43 -16.86
C SER A 52 -8.35 -26.19 -15.54
N GLY A 53 -8.32 -25.47 -14.42
CA GLY A 53 -8.08 -26.03 -13.09
C GLY A 53 -6.61 -26.27 -12.81
N LEU A 54 -6.25 -26.34 -11.53
CA LEU A 54 -4.87 -26.47 -11.05
C LEU A 54 -4.57 -27.94 -10.68
N SER A 55 -3.33 -28.34 -10.91
CA SER A 55 -2.81 -29.60 -10.36
C SER A 55 -2.64 -29.46 -8.82
N PRO A 56 -2.55 -30.57 -8.06
CA PRO A 56 -2.37 -30.49 -6.60
C PRO A 56 -1.14 -29.70 -6.19
N THR A 57 -0.04 -29.81 -6.89
CA THR A 57 1.20 -29.05 -6.64
C THR A 57 1.05 -27.57 -6.94
N GLU A 58 0.45 -27.24 -8.07
CA GLU A 58 0.14 -25.86 -8.44
C GLU A 58 -0.82 -25.19 -7.45
N TYR A 59 -1.83 -25.93 -7.02
CA TYR A 59 -2.77 -25.45 -5.98
C TYR A 59 -2.06 -25.17 -4.65
N PHE A 60 -1.14 -26.05 -4.26
CA PHE A 60 -0.35 -25.85 -3.04
C PHE A 60 0.46 -24.56 -3.10
N PHE A 61 1.18 -24.31 -4.18
CA PHE A 61 1.96 -23.09 -4.35
C PHE A 61 1.07 -21.84 -4.44
N HIS A 62 -0.04 -21.94 -5.14
CA HIS A 62 -1.00 -20.85 -5.23
C HIS A 62 -1.61 -20.50 -3.87
N SER A 63 -1.91 -21.50 -3.06
CA SER A 63 -2.40 -21.31 -1.69
C SER A 63 -1.37 -20.66 -0.77
N MET A 64 -0.08 -20.98 -0.93
CA MET A 64 1.00 -20.32 -0.20
C MET A 64 1.09 -18.83 -0.52
N GLY A 65 1.07 -18.48 -1.81
CA GLY A 65 1.08 -17.08 -2.25
C GLY A 65 -0.16 -16.31 -1.79
N GLY A 66 -1.33 -16.91 -1.92
CA GLY A 66 -2.60 -16.33 -1.46
C GLY A 66 -2.63 -16.10 0.05
N ARG A 67 -2.14 -17.05 0.84
CA ARG A 67 -2.07 -16.92 2.30
C ARG A 67 -1.16 -15.77 2.73
N GLU A 68 -0.03 -15.60 2.09
CA GLU A 68 0.86 -14.47 2.37
C GLU A 68 0.14 -13.13 2.15
N GLY A 69 -0.57 -12.98 1.03
CA GLY A 69 -1.34 -11.76 0.74
C GLY A 69 -2.41 -11.47 1.79
N LEU A 70 -3.13 -12.49 2.24
CA LEU A 70 -4.14 -12.36 3.30
C LEU A 70 -3.53 -11.94 4.63
N VAL A 71 -2.43 -12.57 5.04
CA VAL A 71 -1.72 -12.24 6.30
C VAL A 71 -1.13 -10.84 6.23
N ASP A 72 -0.49 -10.47 5.13
CA ASP A 72 0.06 -9.12 4.95
C ASP A 72 -1.01 -8.04 5.03
N THR A 73 -2.15 -8.25 4.38
CA THR A 73 -3.31 -7.33 4.45
C THR A 73 -3.80 -7.18 5.89
N ALA A 74 -3.98 -8.27 6.62
CA ALA A 74 -4.45 -8.23 8.00
C ALA A 74 -3.48 -7.50 8.94
N VAL A 75 -2.18 -7.78 8.83
CA VAL A 75 -1.13 -7.12 9.63
C VAL A 75 -1.01 -5.65 9.28
N ARG A 76 -1.05 -5.29 8.01
CA ARG A 76 -0.97 -3.90 7.53
C ARG A 76 -2.15 -3.09 8.04
N THR A 77 -3.37 -3.63 8.01
CA THR A 77 -4.57 -2.99 8.53
C THR A 77 -4.43 -2.72 10.04
N SER A 78 -4.00 -3.70 10.81
CA SER A 78 -3.77 -3.54 12.25
C SER A 78 -2.72 -2.48 12.57
N ARG A 79 -1.59 -2.49 11.84
CA ARG A 79 -0.51 -1.51 12.03
C ARG A 79 -0.96 -0.09 11.67
N SER A 80 -1.67 0.08 10.57
CA SER A 80 -2.18 1.40 10.15
C SER A 80 -3.22 1.92 11.13
N GLY A 81 -4.11 1.07 11.64
CA GLY A 81 -5.09 1.44 12.66
C GLY A 81 -4.45 1.88 13.98
N TYR A 82 -3.43 1.18 14.44
CA TYR A 82 -2.68 1.57 15.63
C TYR A 82 -1.94 2.90 15.44
N MET A 83 -1.31 3.11 14.29
CA MET A 83 -0.65 4.37 13.95
C MET A 83 -1.66 5.52 13.89
N GLN A 84 -2.81 5.32 13.25
CA GLN A 84 -3.89 6.30 13.20
C GLN A 84 -4.36 6.69 14.60
N ARG A 85 -4.61 5.72 15.48
CA ARG A 85 -5.03 5.99 16.87
C ARG A 85 -4.01 6.86 17.61
N ARG A 86 -2.73 6.54 17.49
CA ARG A 86 -1.66 7.33 18.11
C ARG A 86 -1.58 8.75 17.56
N LEU A 87 -1.70 8.92 16.25
CA LEU A 87 -1.74 10.23 15.59
C LEU A 87 -2.94 11.06 16.06
N VAL A 88 -4.12 10.48 16.05
CA VAL A 88 -5.33 11.18 16.50
C VAL A 88 -5.17 11.62 17.96
N ASN A 89 -4.75 10.74 18.86
CA ASN A 89 -4.52 11.10 20.26
C ASN A 89 -3.46 12.18 20.46
N ALA A 90 -2.45 12.24 19.59
CA ALA A 90 -1.38 13.25 19.67
C ALA A 90 -1.81 14.61 19.13
N LEU A 91 -2.78 14.64 18.22
CA LEU A 91 -3.18 15.86 17.50
C LEU A 91 -4.56 16.38 17.87
N GLU A 92 -5.36 15.64 18.65
CA GLU A 92 -6.77 15.98 18.93
C GLU A 92 -6.97 17.29 19.66
N ASP A 93 -6.00 17.70 20.49
CA ASP A 93 -6.06 18.95 21.27
C ASP A 93 -5.37 20.13 20.59
N LEU A 94 -4.80 19.95 19.41
CA LEU A 94 -4.16 21.04 18.68
C LEU A 94 -5.19 21.86 17.92
N ARG A 95 -5.13 23.19 18.12
CA ARG A 95 -6.01 24.15 17.44
C ARG A 95 -5.25 25.37 16.97
N VAL A 96 -5.60 25.86 15.81
CA VAL A 96 -5.14 27.15 15.30
C VAL A 96 -5.90 28.26 16.02
N LYS A 97 -5.17 29.22 16.56
CA LYS A 97 -5.71 30.44 17.19
C LYS A 97 -5.81 31.58 16.18
N TYR A 98 -6.46 32.65 16.53
CA TYR A 98 -6.64 33.84 15.68
C TYR A 98 -5.33 34.57 15.34
N ASP A 99 -4.25 34.29 16.10
CA ASP A 99 -2.90 34.79 15.84
C ASP A 99 -2.10 33.88 14.90
N TYR A 100 -2.77 32.91 14.26
CA TYR A 100 -2.19 31.87 13.40
C TYR A 100 -1.20 30.92 14.07
N THR A 101 -1.05 30.98 15.39
CA THR A 101 -0.30 29.99 16.13
C THR A 101 -1.11 28.73 16.35
N VAL A 102 -0.42 27.56 16.37
CA VAL A 102 -1.02 26.30 16.78
C VAL A 102 -0.74 26.05 18.24
N ARG A 103 -1.78 25.85 19.03
CA ARG A 103 -1.68 25.64 20.47
C ARG A 103 -2.48 24.43 20.93
N ASN A 104 -2.02 23.83 22.03
CA ASN A 104 -2.76 22.76 22.72
C ASN A 104 -3.79 23.34 23.72
N THR A 105 -4.51 22.47 24.42
CA THR A 105 -5.47 22.83 25.45
C THR A 105 -4.86 23.60 26.62
N ALA A 106 -3.60 23.34 26.95
CA ALA A 106 -2.84 24.08 27.97
C ALA A 106 -2.33 25.46 27.48
N ASN A 107 -2.72 25.86 26.26
CA ASN A 107 -2.31 27.11 25.63
C ASN A 107 -0.81 27.23 25.32
N THR A 108 -0.08 26.11 25.35
CA THR A 108 1.32 26.04 24.94
C THR A 108 1.42 26.13 23.44
N VAL A 109 2.32 26.97 22.93
CA VAL A 109 2.56 27.11 21.48
C VAL A 109 3.34 25.89 20.98
N VAL A 110 2.75 25.14 20.08
CA VAL A 110 3.35 23.97 19.42
C VAL A 110 3.98 24.39 18.10
N GLN A 111 3.35 25.32 17.39
CA GLN A 111 3.86 25.87 16.15
C GLN A 111 3.54 27.36 16.10
N PHE A 112 4.52 28.18 15.76
CA PHE A 112 4.35 29.62 15.74
C PHE A 112 3.51 30.12 14.58
N GLN A 113 3.56 29.43 13.45
CA GLN A 113 2.77 29.74 12.28
C GLN A 113 2.24 28.44 11.67
N TYR A 114 0.92 28.33 11.51
CA TYR A 114 0.29 27.15 10.97
C TYR A 114 0.83 26.80 9.59
N GLY A 115 1.39 25.59 9.44
CA GLY A 115 1.97 25.11 8.19
C GLY A 115 3.14 25.92 7.62
N GLU A 116 3.72 26.84 8.43
CA GLU A 116 4.76 27.81 8.06
C GLU A 116 4.31 28.91 7.08
N ASP A 117 3.18 28.73 6.40
CA ASP A 117 2.61 29.67 5.42
C ASP A 117 1.24 30.27 5.84
N SER A 118 0.65 29.79 6.92
CA SER A 118 -0.68 30.15 7.42
C SER A 118 -1.83 29.84 6.46
N VAL A 119 -1.62 29.00 5.46
CA VAL A 119 -2.63 28.64 4.46
C VAL A 119 -3.35 27.36 4.87
N ASP A 120 -4.67 27.38 4.79
CA ASP A 120 -5.51 26.20 4.99
C ASP A 120 -5.42 25.28 3.74
N PRO A 121 -4.90 24.05 3.87
CA PRO A 121 -4.79 23.12 2.74
C PRO A 121 -6.11 22.80 2.05
N THR A 122 -7.23 22.92 2.75
CA THR A 122 -8.58 22.68 2.18
C THR A 122 -9.00 23.78 1.22
N LYS A 123 -8.41 24.97 1.33
CA LYS A 123 -8.68 26.12 0.48
C LYS A 123 -7.66 26.29 -0.65
N SER A 124 -6.62 25.46 -0.67
CA SER A 124 -5.62 25.46 -1.74
C SER A 124 -6.17 24.81 -3.02
N LYS A 125 -5.83 25.35 -4.18
CA LYS A 125 -6.15 24.75 -5.49
C LYS A 125 -5.02 23.83 -5.93
N PHE A 126 -5.32 22.55 -6.20
CA PHE A 126 -4.37 21.54 -6.68
C PHE A 126 -3.09 21.38 -5.85
N GLY A 127 -3.16 21.62 -4.53
CA GLY A 127 -2.00 21.50 -3.63
C GLY A 127 -1.05 22.70 -3.68
N ARG A 128 -1.40 23.79 -4.40
CA ARG A 128 -0.67 25.06 -4.37
C ARG A 128 -1.32 26.00 -3.38
N ALA A 129 -0.52 26.58 -2.51
CA ALA A 129 -1.00 27.53 -1.50
C ALA A 129 -1.62 28.78 -2.16
N ILE A 130 -1.01 29.28 -3.22
CA ILE A 130 -1.49 30.41 -4.01
C ILE A 130 -1.28 30.07 -5.49
N ASP A 131 -2.34 30.12 -6.28
CA ASP A 131 -2.29 30.06 -7.73
C ASP A 131 -2.32 31.50 -8.27
N VAL A 132 -1.13 32.02 -8.54
CA VAL A 132 -0.94 33.42 -9.00
C VAL A 132 -1.61 33.64 -10.34
N ASP A 133 -1.56 32.66 -11.24
CA ASP A 133 -2.11 32.79 -12.58
C ASP A 133 -3.64 32.90 -12.53
N SER A 134 -4.30 32.04 -11.75
CA SER A 134 -5.76 32.14 -11.58
C SER A 134 -6.17 33.42 -10.86
N LEU A 135 -5.36 33.94 -9.96
CA LEU A 135 -5.63 35.17 -9.24
C LEU A 135 -5.49 36.39 -10.15
N ILE A 136 -4.52 36.39 -11.05
CA ILE A 136 -4.37 37.39 -12.09
C ILE A 136 -5.57 37.36 -13.06
N GLU A 137 -6.00 36.19 -13.50
CA GLU A 137 -7.18 36.01 -14.34
C GLU A 137 -8.46 36.56 -13.68
N ASP A 138 -8.67 36.22 -12.39
CA ASP A 138 -9.81 36.69 -11.61
C ASP A 138 -9.81 38.22 -11.43
N VAL A 139 -8.66 38.83 -11.22
CA VAL A 139 -8.51 40.30 -11.05
C VAL A 139 -8.58 41.06 -12.37
N THR A 140 -8.01 40.49 -13.43
CA THR A 140 -8.02 41.15 -14.76
C THR A 140 -9.30 40.91 -15.55
N GLY A 141 -10.24 40.12 -15.00
CA GLY A 141 -11.57 39.90 -15.56
C GLY A 141 -11.61 38.99 -16.76
N GLY A 142 -10.71 38.00 -16.82
CA GLY A 142 -10.77 36.89 -17.78
C GLY A 142 -11.16 37.28 -19.21
N LYS A 143 -10.32 38.02 -19.92
CA LYS A 143 -10.49 38.22 -21.35
C LYS A 143 -9.54 37.38 -22.14
#